data_e8752d14f6588bf81cd94083627ef559
#
_entry.id   e8752d14f6588bf81cd94083627ef559
#
_cell.length_a   1.000
_cell.length_b   1.000
_cell.length_c   1.000
_cell.angle_alpha   90.00
_cell.angle_beta   90.00
_cell.angle_gamma   90.00
#
_symmetry.space_group_name_H-M   'P 1'
#
loop_
_entity.id
_entity.type
_entity.pdbx_description
1 polymer ?
#
loop_
_entity_poly.entity_id
_entity_poly.type
_entity_poly.pdbx_seq_one_letter_code
_entity_poly.pdbx_strand_id
1 'polypeptide(L)'
;MIDRRAFYEQRAAFRPQEAGRYYHRCLQNYFTFLVPPGMRVLEVGCGLGDLLATVKPARGVGVDFSAAMVKLAKERHPDLEFQVTDAGAFTSPDKFDYIILSDLVNDLPDVQAVLERLRAVSKPATRLVINFFNNLWRPVLGCAETLRAKSPTPPQNWLSRDDMANLLHLAGWEVIKSDARILWPAGTPGVAPFLNRWAAPWLPHFCVTVVMVARPRPEPATRPQFKCSVVIPARNEAGNIQAAVERTPEMGLGTEIIFIEGHSKDNTWEEIQRVAGKNPGRRIKCLKQKSKGKGGAVREAFAAASGDLLFILDADLTMPPEELPKFYEAARSGTADFVNGVRLVYPMEEEAMQFLNMIANKAFGITFSWLLGQNIKDTLCGTKVLFRADYEAIARNRGYFGEFDPFGDFDLIFGAAKLNLRMIDLPIRYRARTYGETNIRRWSHGWLLLRMVMFAARRMKFLK
;
A
#
# COMPACT_ATOMS: atom_id res chain seq x y z
N MET A 1 -36.98 -16.74 -12.61
CA MET A 1 -35.58 -16.32 -12.35
C MET A 1 -35.11 -15.56 -13.58
N ILE A 2 -34.65 -14.30 -13.46
CA ILE A 2 -34.18 -13.51 -14.61
C ILE A 2 -32.88 -14.18 -15.08
N ASP A 3 -32.84 -14.57 -16.36
CA ASP A 3 -31.59 -15.04 -16.97
C ASP A 3 -30.61 -13.87 -17.07
N ARG A 4 -29.59 -13.89 -16.20
CA ARG A 4 -28.56 -12.83 -16.13
C ARG A 4 -27.82 -12.69 -17.46
N ARG A 5 -27.53 -13.79 -18.14
CA ARG A 5 -26.83 -13.75 -19.42
C ARG A 5 -27.66 -13.00 -20.47
N ALA A 6 -28.92 -13.38 -20.63
CA ALA A 6 -29.84 -12.72 -21.55
C ALA A 6 -30.02 -11.24 -21.23
N PHE A 7 -30.08 -10.89 -19.93
CA PHE A 7 -30.17 -9.49 -19.49
C PHE A 7 -28.95 -8.65 -19.92
N TYR A 8 -27.74 -9.14 -19.71
CA TYR A 8 -26.52 -8.41 -20.07
C TYR A 8 -26.24 -8.41 -21.57
N GLU A 9 -26.61 -9.46 -22.29
CA GLU A 9 -26.57 -9.49 -23.77
C GLU A 9 -27.45 -8.39 -24.37
N GLN A 10 -28.69 -8.25 -23.88
CA GLN A 10 -29.59 -7.17 -24.33
C GLN A 10 -29.06 -5.80 -23.93
N ARG A 11 -28.51 -5.67 -22.74
CA ARG A 11 -27.98 -4.39 -22.24
C ARG A 11 -26.75 -3.90 -22.98
N ALA A 12 -25.99 -4.77 -23.65
CA ALA A 12 -24.87 -4.40 -24.50
C ALA A 12 -25.28 -3.39 -25.59
N ALA A 13 -26.50 -3.56 -26.18
CA ALA A 13 -27.03 -2.65 -27.19
C ALA A 13 -27.35 -1.23 -26.64
N PHE A 14 -27.62 -1.08 -25.35
CA PHE A 14 -28.06 0.19 -24.72
C PHE A 14 -26.99 0.87 -23.88
N ARG A 15 -25.89 0.19 -23.54
CA ARG A 15 -24.86 0.69 -22.62
C ARG A 15 -24.02 1.87 -23.11
N PRO A 16 -23.96 2.25 -24.41
CA PRO A 16 -23.31 3.49 -24.83
C PRO A 16 -23.97 4.76 -24.30
N GLN A 17 -25.19 4.69 -23.77
CA GLN A 17 -26.00 5.85 -23.36
C GLN A 17 -26.12 5.98 -21.83
N GLU A 18 -25.28 6.72 -21.22
CA GLU A 18 -25.39 7.81 -20.25
C GLU A 18 -25.77 7.55 -18.78
N ALA A 19 -26.58 6.61 -18.39
CA ALA A 19 -26.89 6.40 -16.98
C ALA A 19 -25.70 5.77 -16.22
N GLY A 20 -25.10 6.54 -15.31
CA GLY A 20 -23.96 6.09 -14.51
C GLY A 20 -22.58 6.55 -14.99
N ARG A 21 -22.45 7.32 -16.07
CA ARG A 21 -21.15 7.82 -16.57
C ARG A 21 -20.33 8.53 -15.48
N TYR A 22 -20.99 9.33 -14.65
CA TYR A 22 -20.28 10.04 -13.56
C TYR A 22 -19.75 9.06 -12.51
N TYR A 23 -20.58 8.10 -12.07
CA TYR A 23 -20.18 7.06 -11.13
C TYR A 23 -18.97 6.25 -11.66
N HIS A 24 -19.06 5.73 -12.89
CA HIS A 24 -17.98 4.96 -13.50
C HIS A 24 -16.70 5.79 -13.70
N ARG A 25 -16.81 7.08 -14.03
CA ARG A 25 -15.65 7.98 -14.11
C ARG A 25 -14.99 8.15 -12.74
N CYS A 26 -15.76 8.30 -11.69
CA CYS A 26 -15.22 8.36 -10.32
C CYS A 26 -14.49 7.07 -9.95
N LEU A 27 -15.07 5.91 -10.30
CA LEU A 27 -14.41 4.61 -10.10
C LEU A 27 -13.12 4.51 -10.91
N GLN A 28 -13.12 4.82 -12.19
CA GLN A 28 -11.95 4.80 -13.06
C GLN A 28 -10.81 5.65 -12.49
N ASN A 29 -11.10 6.87 -12.03
CA ASN A 29 -10.11 7.73 -11.39
C ASN A 29 -9.53 7.08 -10.11
N TYR A 30 -10.38 6.42 -9.32
CA TYR A 30 -9.91 5.76 -8.11
C TYR A 30 -9.09 4.49 -8.40
N PHE A 31 -9.51 3.70 -9.40
CA PHE A 31 -8.73 2.53 -9.82
C PHE A 31 -7.38 2.91 -10.44
N THR A 32 -7.31 4.01 -11.19
CA THR A 32 -6.03 4.56 -11.68
C THR A 32 -5.09 4.98 -10.53
N PHE A 33 -5.66 5.41 -9.40
CA PHE A 33 -4.88 5.64 -8.20
C PHE A 33 -4.39 4.33 -7.56
N LEU A 34 -5.22 3.28 -7.53
CA LEU A 34 -4.89 2.00 -6.87
C LEU A 34 -3.97 1.11 -7.70
N VAL A 35 -4.11 1.10 -9.03
CA VAL A 35 -3.37 0.24 -9.94
C VAL A 35 -2.29 1.06 -10.64
N PRO A 36 -1.00 0.81 -10.38
CA PRO A 36 0.08 1.47 -11.11
C PRO A 36 0.03 1.11 -12.61
N PRO A 37 0.39 2.06 -13.50
CA PRO A 37 0.49 1.74 -14.93
C PRO A 37 1.61 0.73 -15.21
N GLY A 38 1.52 0.03 -16.34
CA GLY A 38 2.55 -0.92 -16.78
C GLY A 38 2.51 -2.27 -16.07
N MET A 39 1.44 -2.58 -15.33
CA MET A 39 1.23 -3.87 -14.65
C MET A 39 0.55 -4.89 -15.57
N ARG A 40 0.67 -6.17 -15.25
CA ARG A 40 -0.16 -7.25 -15.85
C ARG A 40 -1.47 -7.29 -15.08
N VAL A 41 -2.57 -6.91 -15.74
CA VAL A 41 -3.88 -6.73 -15.10
C VAL A 41 -4.91 -7.70 -15.70
N LEU A 42 -5.65 -8.38 -14.81
CA LEU A 42 -6.85 -9.13 -15.15
C LEU A 42 -8.07 -8.34 -14.64
N GLU A 43 -9.05 -8.07 -15.51
CA GLU A 43 -10.35 -7.58 -15.08
C GLU A 43 -11.42 -8.66 -15.34
N VAL A 44 -12.08 -9.11 -14.25
CA VAL A 44 -13.17 -10.09 -14.32
C VAL A 44 -14.50 -9.36 -14.26
N GLY A 45 -15.39 -9.66 -15.22
CA GLY A 45 -16.60 -8.87 -15.46
C GLY A 45 -16.28 -7.53 -16.13
N CYS A 46 -15.41 -7.55 -17.14
CA CYS A 46 -14.85 -6.33 -17.74
C CYS A 46 -15.87 -5.49 -18.53
N GLY A 47 -17.01 -6.04 -18.89
CA GLY A 47 -18.01 -5.37 -19.72
C GLY A 47 -17.41 -4.82 -21.02
N LEU A 48 -17.38 -3.50 -21.16
CA LEU A 48 -16.82 -2.81 -22.35
C LEU A 48 -15.29 -2.60 -22.30
N GLY A 49 -14.60 -3.03 -21.25
CA GLY A 49 -13.14 -2.92 -21.11
C GLY A 49 -12.63 -1.51 -20.78
N ASP A 50 -13.51 -0.54 -20.53
CA ASP A 50 -13.13 0.86 -20.34
C ASP A 50 -12.28 1.07 -19.09
N LEU A 51 -12.53 0.33 -18.00
CA LEU A 51 -11.75 0.40 -16.78
C LEU A 51 -10.36 -0.21 -16.97
N LEU A 52 -10.29 -1.39 -17.61
CA LEU A 52 -9.02 -2.05 -17.95
C LEU A 52 -8.11 -1.14 -18.78
N ALA A 53 -8.67 -0.48 -19.79
CA ALA A 53 -7.93 0.47 -20.64
C ALA A 53 -7.45 1.69 -19.82
N THR A 54 -8.28 2.19 -18.90
CA THR A 54 -7.98 3.38 -18.10
C THR A 54 -6.78 3.18 -17.18
N VAL A 55 -6.56 1.98 -16.65
CA VAL A 55 -5.41 1.69 -15.77
C VAL A 55 -4.09 1.48 -16.52
N LYS A 56 -4.10 1.52 -17.86
CA LYS A 56 -2.91 1.46 -18.73
C LYS A 56 -1.99 0.27 -18.41
N PRO A 57 -2.46 -0.97 -18.51
CA PRO A 57 -1.66 -2.14 -18.23
C PRO A 57 -0.57 -2.34 -19.31
N ALA A 58 0.57 -2.97 -18.94
CA ALA A 58 1.52 -3.48 -19.94
C ALA A 58 0.94 -4.71 -20.68
N ARG A 59 0.14 -5.51 -19.98
CA ARG A 59 -0.71 -6.56 -20.56
C ARG A 59 -2.03 -6.57 -19.80
N GLY A 60 -3.13 -6.35 -20.50
CA GLY A 60 -4.49 -6.35 -19.96
C GLY A 60 -5.32 -7.50 -20.53
N VAL A 61 -5.90 -8.29 -19.64
CA VAL A 61 -6.84 -9.36 -19.98
C VAL A 61 -8.18 -9.04 -19.34
N GLY A 62 -9.22 -8.90 -20.15
CA GLY A 62 -10.60 -8.72 -19.71
C GLY A 62 -11.41 -9.99 -19.94
N VAL A 63 -12.19 -10.42 -18.97
CA VAL A 63 -13.12 -11.54 -19.14
C VAL A 63 -14.54 -11.11 -18.79
N ASP A 64 -15.49 -11.53 -19.61
CA ASP A 64 -16.92 -11.31 -19.38
C ASP A 64 -17.70 -12.51 -19.95
N PHE A 65 -18.81 -12.86 -19.31
CA PHE A 65 -19.65 -13.98 -19.81
C PHE A 65 -20.51 -13.58 -21.01
N SER A 66 -20.70 -12.29 -21.28
CA SER A 66 -21.49 -11.75 -22.39
C SER A 66 -20.64 -11.64 -23.65
N ALA A 67 -20.98 -12.41 -24.68
CA ALA A 67 -20.29 -12.35 -25.97
C ALA A 67 -20.47 -10.99 -26.66
N ALA A 68 -21.62 -10.35 -26.48
CA ALA A 68 -21.89 -9.01 -27.04
C ALA A 68 -20.99 -7.94 -26.36
N MET A 69 -20.82 -8.00 -25.03
CA MET A 69 -19.90 -7.08 -24.30
C MET A 69 -18.47 -7.26 -24.77
N VAL A 70 -18.00 -8.51 -24.83
CA VAL A 70 -16.62 -8.83 -25.27
C VAL A 70 -16.37 -8.37 -26.70
N LYS A 71 -17.35 -8.52 -27.61
CA LYS A 71 -17.23 -8.02 -29.00
C LYS A 71 -17.00 -6.51 -28.99
N LEU A 72 -17.84 -5.76 -28.29
CA LEU A 72 -17.71 -4.30 -28.18
C LEU A 72 -16.40 -3.86 -27.49
N ALA A 73 -15.96 -4.61 -26.50
CA ALA A 73 -14.68 -4.35 -25.82
C ALA A 73 -13.50 -4.47 -26.79
N LYS A 74 -13.46 -5.53 -27.61
CA LYS A 74 -12.43 -5.73 -28.64
C LYS A 74 -12.44 -4.62 -29.72
N GLU A 75 -13.62 -4.17 -30.12
CA GLU A 75 -13.74 -3.05 -31.06
C GLU A 75 -13.25 -1.73 -30.49
N ARG A 76 -13.47 -1.47 -29.19
CA ARG A 76 -13.07 -0.23 -28.51
C ARG A 76 -11.61 -0.19 -28.10
N HIS A 77 -11.07 -1.32 -27.68
CA HIS A 77 -9.73 -1.44 -27.10
C HIS A 77 -8.95 -2.58 -27.77
N PRO A 78 -8.59 -2.44 -29.06
CA PRO A 78 -7.94 -3.51 -29.85
C PRO A 78 -6.56 -3.93 -29.29
N ASP A 79 -5.93 -3.08 -28.50
CA ASP A 79 -4.62 -3.35 -27.87
C ASP A 79 -4.72 -4.23 -26.62
N LEU A 80 -5.95 -4.60 -26.18
CA LEU A 80 -6.19 -5.42 -25.00
C LEU A 80 -6.76 -6.79 -25.38
N GLU A 81 -6.51 -7.77 -24.52
CA GLU A 81 -7.03 -9.14 -24.73
C GLU A 81 -8.40 -9.28 -24.05
N PHE A 82 -9.41 -9.81 -24.76
CA PHE A 82 -10.73 -10.06 -24.19
C PHE A 82 -11.21 -11.47 -24.50
N GLN A 83 -11.79 -12.14 -23.49
CA GLN A 83 -12.27 -13.53 -23.57
C GLN A 83 -13.72 -13.63 -23.07
N VAL A 84 -14.53 -14.44 -23.80
CA VAL A 84 -15.89 -14.80 -23.34
C VAL A 84 -15.77 -15.97 -22.38
N THR A 85 -15.89 -15.69 -21.09
CA THR A 85 -15.73 -16.72 -20.05
C THR A 85 -16.51 -16.33 -18.81
N ASP A 86 -17.15 -17.30 -18.18
CA ASP A 86 -17.76 -17.11 -16.86
C ASP A 86 -16.67 -16.93 -15.78
N ALA A 87 -16.90 -16.01 -14.83
CA ALA A 87 -15.95 -15.71 -13.76
C ALA A 87 -15.55 -16.97 -12.96
N GLY A 88 -16.52 -17.86 -12.71
CA GLY A 88 -16.31 -19.12 -12.00
C GLY A 88 -15.58 -20.19 -12.82
N ALA A 89 -15.46 -20.03 -14.15
CA ALA A 89 -14.79 -20.98 -15.04
C ALA A 89 -13.44 -20.49 -15.57
N PHE A 90 -13.05 -19.24 -15.28
CA PHE A 90 -11.82 -18.66 -15.80
C PHE A 90 -10.57 -19.39 -15.33
N THR A 91 -9.69 -19.71 -16.27
CA THR A 91 -8.37 -20.30 -16.02
C THR A 91 -7.35 -19.65 -16.94
N SER A 92 -6.12 -19.49 -16.47
CA SER A 92 -5.00 -18.97 -17.28
C SER A 92 -3.68 -19.55 -16.76
N PRO A 93 -2.72 -19.88 -17.62
CA PRO A 93 -1.35 -20.20 -17.21
C PRO A 93 -0.61 -18.96 -16.72
N ASP A 94 -1.08 -17.77 -17.09
CA ASP A 94 -0.49 -16.49 -16.72
C ASP A 94 -0.83 -16.10 -15.29
N LYS A 95 0.11 -15.39 -14.65
CA LYS A 95 -0.08 -14.77 -13.35
C LYS A 95 -0.13 -13.26 -13.49
N PHE A 96 -1.01 -12.63 -12.74
CA PHE A 96 -1.27 -11.19 -12.82
C PHE A 96 -0.71 -10.44 -11.61
N ASP A 97 -0.32 -9.17 -11.83
CA ASP A 97 0.10 -8.25 -10.76
C ASP A 97 -1.12 -7.69 -10.03
N TYR A 98 -2.15 -7.37 -10.80
CA TYR A 98 -3.42 -6.87 -10.30
C TYR A 98 -4.60 -7.65 -10.90
N ILE A 99 -5.58 -7.92 -10.06
CA ILE A 99 -6.87 -8.50 -10.45
C ILE A 99 -7.95 -7.51 -10.02
N ILE A 100 -8.87 -7.17 -10.92
CA ILE A 100 -9.94 -6.21 -10.69
C ILE A 100 -11.29 -6.93 -10.76
N LEU A 101 -12.12 -6.73 -9.74
CA LEU A 101 -13.54 -7.09 -9.70
C LEU A 101 -14.35 -5.81 -9.47
N SER A 102 -14.73 -5.13 -10.55
CA SER A 102 -15.46 -3.87 -10.46
C SER A 102 -16.96 -4.09 -10.59
N ASP A 103 -17.72 -3.77 -9.53
CA ASP A 103 -19.18 -3.95 -9.41
C ASP A 103 -19.67 -5.38 -9.71
N LEU A 104 -18.76 -6.36 -9.74
CA LEU A 104 -19.06 -7.74 -10.12
C LEU A 104 -19.62 -8.58 -8.98
N VAL A 105 -19.08 -8.45 -7.77
CA VAL A 105 -19.42 -9.35 -6.65
C VAL A 105 -20.89 -9.26 -6.23
N ASN A 106 -21.54 -8.14 -6.55
CA ASN A 106 -22.98 -7.99 -6.35
C ASN A 106 -23.80 -8.91 -7.26
N ASP A 107 -23.27 -9.32 -8.40
CA ASP A 107 -23.95 -10.13 -9.43
C ASP A 107 -23.50 -11.59 -9.47
N LEU A 108 -22.46 -11.98 -8.74
CA LEU A 108 -21.96 -13.36 -8.75
C LEU A 108 -22.89 -14.31 -8.01
N PRO A 109 -23.17 -15.49 -8.57
CA PRO A 109 -23.92 -16.54 -7.87
C PRO A 109 -23.18 -17.08 -6.66
N ASP A 110 -21.86 -17.26 -6.78
CA ASP A 110 -20.96 -17.72 -5.74
C ASP A 110 -19.67 -16.89 -5.74
N VAL A 111 -19.62 -15.94 -4.79
CA VAL A 111 -18.48 -15.04 -4.64
C VAL A 111 -17.24 -15.79 -4.14
N GLN A 112 -17.41 -16.72 -3.19
CA GLN A 112 -16.29 -17.47 -2.61
C GLN A 112 -15.60 -18.33 -3.65
N ALA A 113 -16.34 -19.11 -4.45
CA ALA A 113 -15.77 -19.97 -5.48
C ALA A 113 -14.97 -19.17 -6.53
N VAL A 114 -15.45 -17.99 -6.93
CA VAL A 114 -14.69 -17.10 -7.84
C VAL A 114 -13.39 -16.63 -7.20
N LEU A 115 -13.43 -16.18 -5.93
CA LEU A 115 -12.24 -15.72 -5.20
C LEU A 115 -11.20 -16.85 -5.04
N GLU A 116 -11.63 -18.07 -4.72
CA GLU A 116 -10.76 -19.25 -4.62
C GLU A 116 -10.06 -19.54 -5.96
N ARG A 117 -10.81 -19.49 -7.06
CA ARG A 117 -10.27 -19.71 -8.42
C ARG A 117 -9.24 -18.67 -8.80
N LEU A 118 -9.44 -17.42 -8.45
CA LEU A 118 -8.47 -16.34 -8.73
C LEU A 118 -7.12 -16.52 -8.02
N ARG A 119 -7.06 -17.34 -6.98
CA ARG A 119 -5.79 -17.75 -6.36
C ARG A 119 -4.87 -18.46 -7.36
N ALA A 120 -5.44 -19.27 -8.25
CA ALA A 120 -4.67 -20.02 -9.25
C ALA A 120 -3.94 -19.12 -10.26
N VAL A 121 -4.43 -17.91 -10.52
CA VAL A 121 -3.81 -16.91 -11.45
C VAL A 121 -3.07 -15.81 -10.71
N SER A 122 -2.87 -15.97 -9.38
CA SER A 122 -2.20 -15.02 -8.52
C SER A 122 -0.76 -15.45 -8.21
N LYS A 123 0.09 -14.49 -7.86
CA LYS A 123 1.40 -14.65 -7.24
C LYS A 123 1.39 -13.99 -5.84
N PRO A 124 2.32 -14.24 -4.94
CA PRO A 124 2.33 -13.63 -3.59
C PRO A 124 2.21 -12.10 -3.59
N ALA A 125 2.78 -11.45 -4.60
CA ALA A 125 2.72 -10.00 -4.76
C ALA A 125 1.44 -9.48 -5.44
N THR A 126 0.53 -10.34 -5.90
CA THR A 126 -0.72 -9.94 -6.57
C THR A 126 -1.59 -9.09 -5.63
N ARG A 127 -2.22 -8.06 -6.18
CA ARG A 127 -3.23 -7.26 -5.51
C ARG A 127 -4.58 -7.47 -6.17
N LEU A 128 -5.56 -7.90 -5.37
CA LEU A 128 -6.96 -8.03 -5.77
C LEU A 128 -7.68 -6.76 -5.34
N VAL A 129 -8.24 -6.04 -6.28
CA VAL A 129 -9.00 -4.80 -6.05
C VAL A 129 -10.46 -5.05 -6.37
N ILE A 130 -11.31 -4.93 -5.35
CA ILE A 130 -12.74 -5.21 -5.45
C ILE A 130 -13.50 -3.95 -5.09
N ASN A 131 -14.53 -3.59 -5.85
CA ASN A 131 -15.53 -2.66 -5.35
C ASN A 131 -16.94 -3.26 -5.44
N PHE A 132 -17.78 -2.84 -4.52
CA PHE A 132 -19.18 -3.28 -4.40
C PHE A 132 -20.04 -2.22 -3.75
N PHE A 133 -21.37 -2.33 -3.93
CA PHE A 133 -22.31 -1.40 -3.32
C PHE A 133 -22.40 -1.60 -1.80
N ASN A 134 -22.36 -0.49 -1.09
CA ASN A 134 -22.62 -0.48 0.35
C ASN A 134 -24.08 -0.88 0.62
N ASN A 135 -24.30 -1.85 1.49
CA ASN A 135 -25.61 -2.38 1.82
C ASN A 135 -26.60 -1.32 2.37
N LEU A 136 -26.09 -0.24 2.97
CA LEU A 136 -26.92 0.88 3.41
C LEU A 136 -27.64 1.60 2.26
N TRP A 137 -27.14 1.48 1.04
CA TRP A 137 -27.73 2.07 -0.15
C TRP A 137 -28.83 1.21 -0.79
N ARG A 138 -29.05 -0.02 -0.29
CA ARG A 138 -30.08 -0.93 -0.82
C ARG A 138 -31.45 -0.27 -0.93
N PRO A 139 -32.03 0.36 0.13
CA PRO A 139 -33.35 1.01 0.03
C PRO A 139 -33.32 2.21 -0.93
N VAL A 140 -32.26 3.00 -0.94
CA VAL A 140 -32.13 4.19 -1.81
C VAL A 140 -32.08 3.79 -3.28
N LEU A 141 -31.28 2.77 -3.63
CA LEU A 141 -31.16 2.27 -4.99
C LEU A 141 -32.45 1.57 -5.45
N GLY A 142 -33.15 0.87 -4.56
CA GLY A 142 -34.48 0.30 -4.84
C GLY A 142 -35.54 1.39 -5.13
N CYS A 143 -35.55 2.46 -4.36
CA CYS A 143 -36.41 3.62 -4.63
C CYS A 143 -36.05 4.28 -5.99
N ALA A 144 -34.73 4.41 -6.29
CA ALA A 144 -34.29 4.97 -7.57
C ALA A 144 -34.70 4.12 -8.77
N GLU A 145 -34.74 2.79 -8.65
CA GLU A 145 -35.28 1.88 -9.66
C GLU A 145 -36.76 2.04 -9.85
N THR A 146 -37.54 2.13 -8.74
CA THR A 146 -39.01 2.36 -8.76
C THR A 146 -39.34 3.69 -9.44
N LEU A 147 -38.56 4.74 -9.16
CA LEU A 147 -38.69 6.06 -9.77
C LEU A 147 -38.11 6.17 -11.17
N ARG A 148 -37.58 5.09 -11.74
CA ARG A 148 -36.91 5.05 -13.07
C ARG A 148 -35.70 5.97 -13.18
N ALA A 149 -35.15 6.43 -12.06
CA ALA A 149 -33.89 7.19 -12.00
C ALA A 149 -32.65 6.29 -12.18
N LYS A 150 -32.81 4.98 -11.92
CA LYS A 150 -31.84 3.91 -12.20
C LYS A 150 -32.52 2.79 -13.00
N SER A 151 -31.83 2.22 -13.97
CA SER A 151 -32.35 1.03 -14.68
C SER A 151 -32.45 -0.16 -13.72
N PRO A 152 -33.56 -0.95 -13.80
CA PRO A 152 -33.68 -2.16 -13.00
C PRO A 152 -32.49 -3.11 -13.21
N THR A 153 -32.09 -3.78 -12.14
CA THR A 153 -30.99 -4.75 -12.15
C THR A 153 -31.50 -6.12 -11.67
N PRO A 154 -30.90 -7.25 -12.10
CA PRO A 154 -31.18 -8.55 -11.51
C PRO A 154 -31.00 -8.54 -9.99
N PRO A 155 -31.58 -9.49 -9.23
CA PRO A 155 -31.34 -9.60 -7.80
C PRO A 155 -29.85 -9.64 -7.49
N GLN A 156 -29.40 -8.72 -6.61
CA GLN A 156 -27.99 -8.51 -6.27
C GLN A 156 -27.67 -9.03 -4.87
N ASN A 157 -26.43 -9.42 -4.66
CA ASN A 157 -25.85 -9.65 -3.34
C ASN A 157 -25.63 -8.30 -2.64
N TRP A 158 -26.10 -8.16 -1.41
CA TRP A 158 -25.90 -6.97 -0.60
C TRP A 158 -24.95 -7.31 0.56
N LEU A 159 -23.65 -7.25 0.24
CA LEU A 159 -22.60 -7.58 1.17
C LEU A 159 -22.24 -6.38 2.05
N SER A 160 -22.03 -6.62 3.34
CA SER A 160 -21.35 -5.69 4.22
C SER A 160 -19.82 -5.76 4.02
N ARG A 161 -19.10 -4.83 4.64
CA ARG A 161 -17.63 -4.89 4.66
C ARG A 161 -17.12 -6.17 5.34
N ASP A 162 -17.79 -6.55 6.43
CA ASP A 162 -17.40 -7.72 7.21
C ASP A 162 -17.70 -9.02 6.47
N ASP A 163 -18.85 -9.10 5.75
CA ASP A 163 -19.17 -10.25 4.90
C ASP A 163 -18.12 -10.43 3.81
N MET A 164 -17.74 -9.34 3.13
CA MET A 164 -16.74 -9.40 2.07
C MET A 164 -15.35 -9.75 2.62
N ALA A 165 -14.96 -9.21 3.78
CA ALA A 165 -13.72 -9.55 4.44
C ALA A 165 -13.68 -11.02 4.87
N ASN A 166 -14.80 -11.57 5.35
CA ASN A 166 -14.93 -12.98 5.69
C ASN A 166 -14.84 -13.89 4.44
N LEU A 167 -15.52 -13.55 3.35
CA LEU A 167 -15.44 -14.29 2.09
C LEU A 167 -14.00 -14.30 1.53
N LEU A 168 -13.32 -13.16 1.58
CA LEU A 168 -11.90 -13.07 1.23
C LEU A 168 -11.05 -13.98 2.12
N HIS A 169 -11.29 -13.96 3.44
CA HIS A 169 -10.58 -14.82 4.38
C HIS A 169 -10.77 -16.29 4.07
N LEU A 170 -12.01 -16.74 3.85
CA LEU A 170 -12.35 -18.12 3.53
C LEU A 170 -11.71 -18.58 2.20
N ALA A 171 -11.68 -17.69 1.21
CA ALA A 171 -11.06 -17.95 -0.09
C ALA A 171 -9.52 -17.81 -0.10
N GLY A 172 -8.88 -17.67 1.07
CA GLY A 172 -7.42 -17.61 1.20
C GLY A 172 -6.81 -16.25 0.82
N TRP A 173 -7.57 -15.17 0.90
CA TRP A 173 -7.08 -13.80 0.73
C TRP A 173 -6.96 -13.08 2.07
N GLU A 174 -6.08 -12.08 2.14
CA GLU A 174 -5.93 -11.18 3.27
C GLU A 174 -6.22 -9.75 2.84
N VAL A 175 -7.14 -9.07 3.54
CA VAL A 175 -7.45 -7.67 3.28
C VAL A 175 -6.29 -6.78 3.73
N ILE A 176 -5.78 -5.95 2.82
CA ILE A 176 -4.75 -4.95 3.09
C ILE A 176 -5.39 -3.66 3.58
N LYS A 177 -6.40 -3.16 2.85
CA LYS A 177 -7.13 -1.95 3.20
C LYS A 177 -8.56 -1.98 2.68
N SER A 178 -9.43 -1.25 3.36
CA SER A 178 -10.80 -0.97 2.94
C SER A 178 -11.03 0.54 2.94
N ASP A 179 -11.62 1.06 1.89
CA ASP A 179 -12.01 2.46 1.75
C ASP A 179 -13.44 2.55 1.24
N ALA A 180 -14.04 3.73 1.27
CA ALA A 180 -15.34 3.98 0.69
C ALA A 180 -15.33 5.27 -0.10
N ARG A 181 -16.03 5.26 -1.22
CA ARG A 181 -16.00 6.36 -2.18
C ARG A 181 -17.39 6.63 -2.71
N ILE A 182 -17.54 7.81 -3.29
CA ILE A 182 -18.74 8.26 -3.97
C ILE A 182 -19.91 8.39 -2.99
N LEU A 183 -20.01 9.56 -2.37
CA LEU A 183 -21.13 9.93 -1.50
C LEU A 183 -22.35 10.31 -2.34
N TRP A 184 -22.16 10.91 -3.51
CA TRP A 184 -23.20 11.33 -4.42
C TRP A 184 -22.95 10.76 -5.83
N PRO A 185 -23.71 9.74 -6.27
CA PRO A 185 -23.45 9.04 -7.54
C PRO A 185 -24.00 9.78 -8.78
N ALA A 186 -24.92 10.72 -8.60
CA ALA A 186 -25.49 11.52 -9.70
C ALA A 186 -24.51 12.63 -10.13
N GLY A 187 -24.40 12.87 -11.43
CA GLY A 187 -23.48 13.86 -12.00
C GLY A 187 -23.96 15.32 -11.85
N THR A 188 -24.46 15.73 -10.70
CA THR A 188 -24.96 17.08 -10.43
C THR A 188 -23.79 18.08 -10.42
N PRO A 189 -23.77 19.07 -11.34
CA PRO A 189 -22.68 20.04 -11.43
C PRO A 189 -22.44 20.78 -10.09
N GLY A 190 -21.17 20.96 -9.71
CA GLY A 190 -20.75 21.61 -8.47
C GLY A 190 -20.97 20.75 -7.23
N VAL A 191 -22.16 20.19 -7.01
CA VAL A 191 -22.53 19.40 -5.82
C VAL A 191 -21.78 18.07 -5.79
N ALA A 192 -21.86 17.29 -6.86
CA ALA A 192 -21.25 15.96 -6.89
C ALA A 192 -19.72 16.01 -6.72
N PRO A 193 -18.97 16.86 -7.44
CA PRO A 193 -17.52 16.99 -7.23
C PRO A 193 -17.17 17.44 -5.80
N PHE A 194 -17.96 18.36 -5.22
CA PHE A 194 -17.72 18.83 -3.85
C PHE A 194 -17.94 17.70 -2.83
N LEU A 195 -19.09 17.02 -2.88
CA LEU A 195 -19.42 15.94 -1.94
C LEU A 195 -18.45 14.75 -2.07
N ASN A 196 -18.16 14.32 -3.30
CA ASN A 196 -17.33 13.14 -3.51
C ASN A 196 -15.85 13.40 -3.22
N ARG A 197 -15.37 14.62 -3.42
CA ARG A 197 -13.98 14.96 -3.16
C ARG A 197 -13.73 15.33 -1.70
N TRP A 198 -14.58 16.16 -1.10
CA TRP A 198 -14.30 16.78 0.19
C TRP A 198 -15.08 16.16 1.36
N ALA A 199 -16.34 15.73 1.15
CA ALA A 199 -17.16 15.15 2.21
C ALA A 199 -17.00 13.62 2.31
N ALA A 200 -16.92 12.90 1.20
CA ALA A 200 -16.85 11.44 1.19
C ALA A 200 -15.72 10.85 2.05
N PRO A 201 -14.49 11.40 2.08
CA PRO A 201 -13.42 10.87 2.93
C PRO A 201 -13.72 10.93 4.43
N TRP A 202 -14.62 11.82 4.87
CA TRP A 202 -15.04 11.98 6.26
C TRP A 202 -16.30 11.19 6.61
N LEU A 203 -17.07 10.81 5.58
CA LEU A 203 -18.34 10.11 5.71
C LEU A 203 -18.33 8.72 5.03
N PRO A 204 -17.34 7.85 5.33
CA PRO A 204 -17.14 6.60 4.59
C PRO A 204 -18.31 5.62 4.71
N HIS A 205 -19.08 5.69 5.80
CA HIS A 205 -20.26 4.82 6.01
C HIS A 205 -21.41 5.16 5.07
N PHE A 206 -21.51 6.41 4.63
CA PHE A 206 -22.57 6.90 3.75
C PHE A 206 -22.21 6.85 2.26
N CYS A 207 -21.00 6.45 1.91
CA CYS A 207 -20.60 6.30 0.52
C CYS A 207 -21.31 5.11 -0.15
N VAL A 208 -21.64 5.26 -1.44
CA VAL A 208 -22.32 4.24 -2.26
C VAL A 208 -21.46 3.00 -2.46
N THR A 209 -20.15 3.19 -2.66
CA THR A 209 -19.27 2.08 -2.98
C THR A 209 -18.20 1.88 -1.91
N VAL A 210 -18.00 0.62 -1.57
CA VAL A 210 -16.88 0.15 -0.75
C VAL A 210 -15.82 -0.39 -1.70
N VAL A 211 -14.56 -0.08 -1.45
CA VAL A 211 -13.42 -0.61 -2.20
C VAL A 211 -12.50 -1.34 -1.24
N MET A 212 -12.16 -2.57 -1.56
CA MET A 212 -11.20 -3.38 -0.81
C MET A 212 -10.01 -3.75 -1.66
N VAL A 213 -8.83 -3.70 -1.06
CA VAL A 213 -7.60 -4.24 -1.64
C VAL A 213 -7.16 -5.41 -0.78
N ALA A 214 -6.97 -6.56 -1.41
CA ALA A 214 -6.53 -7.78 -0.77
C ALA A 214 -5.30 -8.36 -1.48
N ARG A 215 -4.62 -9.28 -0.82
CA ARG A 215 -3.52 -10.08 -1.37
C ARG A 215 -3.74 -11.57 -1.06
N PRO A 216 -3.12 -12.49 -1.82
CA PRO A 216 -3.09 -13.88 -1.43
C PRO A 216 -2.50 -14.01 -0.01
N ARG A 217 -3.17 -14.82 0.85
CA ARG A 217 -2.64 -15.11 2.18
C ARG A 217 -1.30 -15.82 2.05
N PRO A 218 -0.26 -15.36 2.74
CA PRO A 218 1.02 -16.03 2.73
C PRO A 218 0.94 -17.42 3.30
N GLU A 219 1.65 -18.35 2.69
CA GLU A 219 1.86 -19.70 3.24
C GLU A 219 3.17 -19.72 4.01
N PRO A 220 3.17 -19.89 5.33
CA PRO A 220 4.36 -19.73 6.17
C PRO A 220 5.49 -20.73 5.87
N ALA A 221 5.12 -21.93 5.37
CA ALA A 221 6.02 -23.09 5.33
C ALA A 221 7.08 -23.08 4.21
N THR A 222 6.99 -22.20 3.20
CA THR A 222 7.78 -22.32 1.96
C THR A 222 8.63 -21.10 1.59
N ARG A 223 8.78 -20.11 2.49
CA ARG A 223 9.50 -18.90 2.12
C ARG A 223 11.02 -19.08 2.22
N PRO A 224 11.77 -18.71 1.17
CA PRO A 224 13.23 -18.76 1.18
C PRO A 224 13.77 -17.78 2.25
N GLN A 225 14.99 -18.06 2.71
CA GLN A 225 15.74 -17.08 3.49
C GLN A 225 16.25 -15.99 2.56
N PHE A 226 16.39 -14.77 3.11
CA PHE A 226 16.79 -13.58 2.38
C PHE A 226 18.12 -13.05 2.90
N LYS A 227 18.91 -12.41 2.01
CA LYS A 227 20.05 -11.58 2.41
C LYS A 227 19.55 -10.26 2.96
N CYS A 228 20.19 -9.75 4.01
CA CYS A 228 19.81 -8.52 4.70
C CYS A 228 20.84 -7.43 4.48
N SER A 229 20.39 -6.18 4.25
CA SER A 229 21.23 -4.98 4.28
C SER A 229 20.72 -4.07 5.39
N VAL A 230 21.52 -3.89 6.44
CA VAL A 230 21.25 -2.97 7.55
C VAL A 230 21.95 -1.65 7.28
N VAL A 231 21.18 -0.62 6.96
CA VAL A 231 21.66 0.74 6.69
C VAL A 231 21.66 1.54 7.99
N ILE A 232 22.82 2.12 8.31
CA ILE A 232 23.05 2.92 9.51
C ILE A 232 23.50 4.32 9.11
N PRO A 233 22.57 5.30 8.98
CA PRO A 233 22.92 6.69 8.76
C PRO A 233 23.57 7.25 10.03
N ALA A 234 24.84 7.68 9.96
CA ALA A 234 25.60 8.16 11.08
C ALA A 234 26.04 9.62 10.91
N ARG A 235 25.71 10.46 11.88
CA ARG A 235 26.15 11.84 11.94
C ARG A 235 26.38 12.28 13.37
N ASN A 236 27.65 12.56 13.71
CA ASN A 236 28.11 12.83 15.09
C ASN A 236 27.76 11.70 16.05
N GLU A 237 28.09 10.47 15.66
CA GLU A 237 27.72 9.23 16.40
C GLU A 237 28.97 8.32 16.60
N ALA A 238 30.16 8.91 16.66
CA ALA A 238 31.41 8.15 16.78
C ALA A 238 31.39 7.12 17.92
N GLY A 239 30.83 7.46 19.08
CA GLY A 239 30.76 6.57 20.24
C GLY A 239 29.85 5.35 20.08
N ASN A 240 28.97 5.33 19.08
CA ASN A 240 28.00 4.26 18.87
C ASN A 240 28.42 3.26 17.77
N ILE A 241 29.43 3.59 16.93
CA ILE A 241 29.77 2.80 15.73
C ILE A 241 30.21 1.38 16.05
N GLN A 242 31.05 1.21 17.07
CA GLN A 242 31.54 -0.12 17.45
C GLN A 242 30.38 -0.99 17.96
N ALA A 243 29.56 -0.46 18.87
CA ALA A 243 28.39 -1.14 19.39
C ALA A 243 27.38 -1.51 18.29
N ALA A 244 27.22 -0.65 17.28
CA ALA A 244 26.34 -0.92 16.15
C ALA A 244 26.80 -2.16 15.35
N VAL A 245 28.10 -2.35 15.13
CA VAL A 245 28.64 -3.53 14.46
C VAL A 245 28.54 -4.78 15.32
N GLU A 246 28.94 -4.69 16.59
CA GLU A 246 28.97 -5.83 17.51
C GLU A 246 27.57 -6.38 17.81
N ARG A 247 26.57 -5.49 17.95
CA ARG A 247 25.20 -5.83 18.37
C ARG A 247 24.26 -6.12 17.20
N THR A 248 24.63 -5.77 15.96
CA THR A 248 23.83 -6.12 14.79
C THR A 248 23.91 -7.62 14.51
N PRO A 249 22.78 -8.37 14.61
CA PRO A 249 22.81 -9.82 14.45
C PRO A 249 22.97 -10.25 12.99
N GLU A 250 23.50 -11.45 12.78
CA GLU A 250 23.39 -12.14 11.50
C GLU A 250 21.98 -12.65 11.28
N MET A 251 21.40 -12.40 10.10
CA MET A 251 20.04 -12.78 9.74
C MET A 251 20.01 -13.45 8.37
N GLY A 252 19.15 -14.43 8.21
CA GLY A 252 18.87 -15.11 6.95
C GLY A 252 20.13 -15.69 6.27
N LEU A 253 20.34 -15.32 5.00
CA LEU A 253 21.50 -15.73 4.20
C LEU A 253 22.73 -14.83 4.43
N GLY A 254 22.74 -14.08 5.50
CA GLY A 254 23.80 -13.17 5.91
C GLY A 254 23.37 -11.70 5.89
N THR A 255 24.05 -10.92 6.74
CA THR A 255 23.78 -9.50 6.95
C THR A 255 24.97 -8.67 6.47
N GLU A 256 24.73 -7.69 5.61
CA GLU A 256 25.67 -6.61 5.36
C GLU A 256 25.28 -5.39 6.17
N ILE A 257 26.25 -4.67 6.70
CA ILE A 257 26.07 -3.40 7.41
C ILE A 257 26.58 -2.30 6.48
N ILE A 258 25.75 -1.29 6.25
CA ILE A 258 26.12 -0.15 5.40
C ILE A 258 26.07 1.11 6.27
N PHE A 259 27.26 1.60 6.66
CA PHE A 259 27.36 2.92 7.26
C PHE A 259 27.36 3.98 6.16
N ILE A 260 26.57 5.04 6.38
CA ILE A 260 26.61 6.24 5.57
C ILE A 260 26.83 7.45 6.46
N GLU A 261 28.00 8.06 6.33
CA GLU A 261 28.42 9.21 7.12
C GLU A 261 27.83 10.51 6.56
N GLY A 262 27.14 11.27 7.40
CA GLY A 262 26.30 12.41 7.06
C GLY A 262 26.90 13.78 7.39
N HIS A 263 28.11 14.12 6.94
CA HIS A 263 28.79 15.40 7.18
C HIS A 263 28.97 15.69 8.66
N SER A 264 29.54 14.75 9.42
CA SER A 264 29.84 14.87 10.84
C SER A 264 30.88 15.96 11.10
N LYS A 265 30.84 16.48 12.32
CA LYS A 265 31.82 17.42 12.85
C LYS A 265 32.84 16.76 13.78
N ASP A 266 32.54 15.53 14.21
CA ASP A 266 33.38 14.68 15.04
C ASP A 266 34.13 13.64 14.18
N ASN A 267 34.82 12.71 14.83
CA ASN A 267 35.56 11.64 14.18
C ASN A 267 34.72 10.41 13.78
N THR A 268 33.42 10.61 13.51
CA THR A 268 32.50 9.50 13.11
C THR A 268 33.02 8.72 11.89
N TRP A 269 33.58 9.42 10.86
CA TRP A 269 34.06 8.75 9.67
C TRP A 269 35.31 7.88 9.95
N GLU A 270 36.24 8.40 10.68
CA GLU A 270 37.49 7.69 11.07
C GLU A 270 37.13 6.47 11.91
N GLU A 271 36.15 6.60 12.81
CA GLU A 271 35.67 5.50 13.63
C GLU A 271 34.96 4.41 12.81
N ILE A 272 34.13 4.76 11.82
CA ILE A 272 33.54 3.81 10.89
C ILE A 272 34.64 3.00 10.18
N GLN A 273 35.67 3.66 9.66
CA GLN A 273 36.79 2.99 8.97
C GLN A 273 37.59 2.09 9.93
N ARG A 274 37.85 2.57 11.12
CA ARG A 274 38.61 1.83 12.16
C ARG A 274 37.86 0.54 12.54
N VAL A 275 36.54 0.65 12.80
CA VAL A 275 35.71 -0.49 13.21
C VAL A 275 35.55 -1.48 12.06
N ALA A 276 35.35 -1.00 10.84
CA ALA A 276 35.29 -1.87 9.65
C ALA A 276 36.57 -2.66 9.46
N GLY A 277 37.73 -2.02 9.61
CA GLY A 277 39.05 -2.69 9.51
C GLY A 277 39.30 -3.72 10.61
N LYS A 278 38.74 -3.53 11.81
CA LYS A 278 38.85 -4.48 12.94
C LYS A 278 37.94 -5.69 12.81
N ASN A 279 36.91 -5.65 11.94
CA ASN A 279 35.91 -6.69 11.79
C ASN A 279 35.88 -7.29 10.37
N PRO A 280 37.01 -7.88 9.86
CA PRO A 280 37.09 -8.37 8.48
C PRO A 280 36.15 -9.53 8.19
N GLY A 281 35.64 -10.23 9.21
CA GLY A 281 34.64 -11.28 9.08
C GLY A 281 33.19 -10.77 8.88
N ARG A 282 32.97 -9.47 9.07
CA ARG A 282 31.66 -8.82 8.86
C ARG A 282 31.63 -8.12 7.51
N ARG A 283 30.51 -8.20 6.82
CA ARG A 283 30.30 -7.47 5.55
C ARG A 283 29.93 -6.03 5.85
N ILE A 284 30.92 -5.14 5.93
CA ILE A 284 30.72 -3.73 6.24
C ILE A 284 31.06 -2.88 5.02
N LYS A 285 30.12 -2.02 4.60
CA LYS A 285 30.33 -0.98 3.58
C LYS A 285 30.37 0.39 4.27
N CYS A 286 31.35 1.21 3.90
CA CYS A 286 31.53 2.56 4.42
C CYS A 286 31.30 3.57 3.29
N LEU A 287 30.29 4.44 3.42
CA LEU A 287 29.92 5.43 2.44
C LEU A 287 29.97 6.83 3.03
N LYS A 288 30.39 7.83 2.24
CA LYS A 288 30.20 9.25 2.55
C LYS A 288 28.99 9.77 1.80
N GLN A 289 28.07 10.40 2.51
CA GLN A 289 26.86 10.98 1.93
C GLN A 289 27.22 12.14 0.99
N LYS A 290 26.63 12.14 -0.21
CA LYS A 290 26.73 13.24 -1.18
C LYS A 290 25.61 14.26 -1.03
N SER A 291 24.40 13.76 -0.75
CA SER A 291 23.20 14.55 -0.52
C SER A 291 23.14 15.15 0.90
N LYS A 292 22.03 15.80 1.26
CA LYS A 292 21.79 16.33 2.60
C LYS A 292 20.59 15.64 3.26
N GLY A 293 20.66 15.52 4.59
CA GLY A 293 19.56 14.99 5.41
C GLY A 293 19.51 13.46 5.44
N LYS A 294 18.82 12.90 6.45
CA LYS A 294 18.69 11.47 6.68
C LYS A 294 18.08 10.72 5.47
N GLY A 295 17.03 11.30 4.87
CA GLY A 295 16.37 10.70 3.70
C GLY A 295 17.32 10.52 2.50
N GLY A 296 18.21 11.50 2.25
CA GLY A 296 19.25 11.39 1.24
C GLY A 296 20.26 10.28 1.54
N ALA A 297 20.72 10.20 2.79
CA ALA A 297 21.62 9.15 3.26
C ALA A 297 21.00 7.75 3.05
N VAL A 298 19.77 7.54 3.50
CA VAL A 298 19.08 6.25 3.33
C VAL A 298 18.97 5.87 1.85
N ARG A 299 18.63 6.82 0.99
CA ARG A 299 18.51 6.57 -0.47
C ARG A 299 19.81 6.15 -1.10
N GLU A 300 20.93 6.83 -0.77
CA GLU A 300 22.25 6.49 -1.27
C GLU A 300 22.71 5.11 -0.77
N ALA A 301 22.47 4.82 0.50
CA ALA A 301 22.82 3.53 1.09
C ALA A 301 21.97 2.38 0.52
N PHE A 302 20.67 2.58 0.31
CA PHE A 302 19.81 1.58 -0.33
C PHE A 302 20.19 1.31 -1.78
N ALA A 303 20.65 2.32 -2.51
CA ALA A 303 21.20 2.12 -3.86
C ALA A 303 22.48 1.27 -3.88
N ALA A 304 23.27 1.31 -2.81
CA ALA A 304 24.50 0.51 -2.66
C ALA A 304 24.25 -0.86 -2.01
N ALA A 305 23.03 -1.13 -1.52
CA ALA A 305 22.66 -2.35 -0.84
C ALA A 305 22.61 -3.55 -1.80
N SER A 306 23.04 -4.72 -1.32
CA SER A 306 23.01 -5.99 -2.07
C SER A 306 21.99 -6.99 -1.53
N GLY A 307 21.44 -6.75 -0.34
CA GLY A 307 20.44 -7.62 0.29
C GLY A 307 19.06 -7.55 -0.38
N ASP A 308 18.29 -8.58 -0.18
CA ASP A 308 16.88 -8.68 -0.63
C ASP A 308 15.94 -7.90 0.29
N LEU A 309 16.28 -7.85 1.59
CA LEU A 309 15.62 -7.07 2.61
C LEU A 309 16.48 -5.89 3.05
N LEU A 310 15.89 -4.71 3.06
CA LEU A 310 16.50 -3.45 3.45
C LEU A 310 15.99 -3.03 4.82
N PHE A 311 16.92 -2.74 5.74
CA PHE A 311 16.65 -2.31 7.10
C PHE A 311 17.23 -0.91 7.31
N ILE A 312 16.52 -0.07 8.06
CA ILE A 312 17.06 1.18 8.60
C ILE A 312 17.25 0.99 10.09
N LEU A 313 18.45 1.23 10.58
CA LEU A 313 18.80 1.25 11.99
C LEU A 313 19.44 2.61 12.32
N ASP A 314 18.84 3.36 13.24
CA ASP A 314 19.41 4.63 13.68
C ASP A 314 20.72 4.40 14.47
N ALA A 315 21.75 5.18 14.16
CA ALA A 315 23.08 5.02 14.72
C ALA A 315 23.14 5.31 16.24
N ASP A 316 22.14 5.98 16.79
CA ASP A 316 22.01 6.24 18.23
C ASP A 316 21.64 5.00 19.07
N LEU A 317 21.31 3.89 18.40
CA LEU A 317 20.95 2.60 18.99
C LEU A 317 19.83 2.67 20.04
N THR A 318 19.01 3.70 19.99
CA THR A 318 17.80 3.81 20.82
C THR A 318 16.82 2.68 20.56
N MET A 319 16.81 2.14 19.35
CA MET A 319 16.24 0.82 19.04
C MET A 319 17.37 -0.22 19.11
N PRO A 320 17.29 -1.18 20.05
CA PRO A 320 18.30 -2.22 20.18
C PRO A 320 18.46 -3.04 18.91
N PRO A 321 19.68 -3.18 18.34
CA PRO A 321 19.91 -3.99 17.13
C PRO A 321 19.44 -5.44 17.28
N GLU A 322 19.42 -5.98 18.48
CA GLU A 322 18.93 -7.31 18.83
C GLU A 322 17.44 -7.53 18.53
N GLU A 323 16.70 -6.46 18.32
CA GLU A 323 15.29 -6.53 17.90
C GLU A 323 15.11 -6.76 16.39
N LEU A 324 16.16 -6.56 15.57
CA LEU A 324 16.09 -6.72 14.09
C LEU A 324 15.60 -8.10 13.62
N PRO A 325 15.93 -9.23 14.28
CA PRO A 325 15.40 -10.54 13.89
C PRO A 325 13.87 -10.63 13.88
N LYS A 326 13.17 -9.87 14.73
CA LYS A 326 11.71 -9.83 14.72
C LYS A 326 11.16 -9.20 13.43
N PHE A 327 11.83 -8.16 12.94
CA PHE A 327 11.49 -7.50 11.68
C PHE A 327 11.77 -8.42 10.49
N TYR A 328 12.93 -9.10 10.52
CA TYR A 328 13.28 -10.11 9.52
C TYR A 328 12.20 -11.19 9.44
N GLU A 329 11.79 -11.74 10.58
CA GLU A 329 10.81 -12.81 10.63
C GLU A 329 9.43 -12.35 10.15
N ALA A 330 9.00 -11.13 10.51
CA ALA A 330 7.74 -10.54 10.05
C ALA A 330 7.71 -10.39 8.51
N ALA A 331 8.82 -9.98 7.90
CA ALA A 331 8.95 -9.88 6.45
C ALA A 331 9.06 -11.28 5.81
N ARG A 332 9.93 -12.15 6.35
CA ARG A 332 10.19 -13.50 5.83
C ARG A 332 8.93 -14.38 5.83
N SER A 333 8.17 -14.37 6.91
CA SER A 333 6.91 -15.11 7.02
C SER A 333 5.82 -14.58 6.10
N GLY A 334 6.04 -13.37 5.53
CA GLY A 334 5.07 -12.67 4.71
C GLY A 334 3.93 -12.05 5.48
N THR A 335 4.06 -11.92 6.79
CA THR A 335 3.10 -11.18 7.60
C THR A 335 2.99 -9.73 7.12
N ALA A 336 4.10 -9.17 6.63
CA ALA A 336 4.12 -7.82 6.05
C ALA A 336 5.04 -7.72 4.82
N ASP A 337 4.71 -6.78 3.93
CA ASP A 337 5.60 -6.33 2.86
C ASP A 337 6.45 -5.15 3.35
N PHE A 338 5.93 -4.39 4.31
CA PHE A 338 6.57 -3.24 4.95
C PHE A 338 6.39 -3.31 6.47
N VAL A 339 7.48 -3.36 7.22
CA VAL A 339 7.46 -3.43 8.69
C VAL A 339 7.93 -2.11 9.27
N ASN A 340 7.10 -1.49 10.10
CA ASN A 340 7.37 -0.22 10.77
C ASN A 340 7.60 -0.45 12.27
N GLY A 341 8.67 0.09 12.84
CA GLY A 341 8.90 0.05 14.28
C GLY A 341 7.94 0.99 15.02
N VAL A 342 7.47 0.58 16.19
CA VAL A 342 6.60 1.39 17.07
C VAL A 342 7.14 1.45 18.45
N ARG A 343 7.39 2.67 18.93
CA ARG A 343 7.93 2.98 20.27
C ARG A 343 6.84 3.12 21.34
N LEU A 344 5.60 3.35 20.95
CA LEU A 344 4.51 3.80 21.81
C LEU A 344 3.75 2.67 22.53
N VAL A 345 4.20 1.42 22.42
CA VAL A 345 3.51 0.24 22.96
C VAL A 345 4.07 -0.19 24.31
N TYR A 346 5.40 -0.24 24.43
CA TYR A 346 6.06 -0.59 25.70
C TYR A 346 6.33 0.65 26.55
N PRO A 347 6.44 0.49 27.89
CA PRO A 347 6.93 1.56 28.76
C PRO A 347 8.30 2.05 28.25
N MET A 348 8.42 3.36 28.09
CA MET A 348 9.67 4.01 27.72
C MET A 348 10.42 4.43 28.99
N GLU A 349 11.74 4.48 28.92
CA GLU A 349 12.54 5.12 29.98
C GLU A 349 12.10 6.59 30.13
N GLU A 350 12.06 7.12 31.35
CA GLU A 350 11.45 8.42 31.64
C GLU A 350 11.99 9.58 30.79
N GLU A 351 13.25 9.51 30.39
CA GLU A 351 13.91 10.51 29.55
C GLU A 351 13.75 10.28 28.04
N ALA A 352 13.22 9.13 27.61
CA ALA A 352 13.24 8.73 26.20
C ALA A 352 12.26 9.53 25.33
N MET A 353 11.14 10.01 25.87
CA MET A 353 10.18 10.83 25.12
C MET A 353 9.38 11.77 26.03
N GLN A 354 9.36 13.05 25.71
CA GLN A 354 8.55 14.02 26.43
C GLN A 354 7.06 13.85 26.14
N PHE A 355 6.20 14.09 27.13
CA PHE A 355 4.76 13.91 27.08
C PHE A 355 4.07 14.57 25.87
N LEU A 356 4.42 15.82 25.55
CA LEU A 356 3.88 16.52 24.39
C LEU A 356 4.25 15.85 23.05
N ASN A 357 5.46 15.31 22.95
CA ASN A 357 5.88 14.57 21.74
C ASN A 357 5.10 13.26 21.60
N MET A 358 4.75 12.61 22.71
CA MET A 358 3.93 11.41 22.71
C MET A 358 2.51 11.71 22.20
N ILE A 359 1.87 12.80 22.67
CA ILE A 359 0.54 13.21 22.20
C ILE A 359 0.58 13.55 20.72
N ALA A 360 1.55 14.35 20.28
CA ALA A 360 1.71 14.72 18.88
C ALA A 360 1.90 13.46 18.01
N ASN A 361 2.74 12.53 18.42
CA ASN A 361 2.98 11.30 17.67
C ASN A 361 1.71 10.42 17.56
N LYS A 362 0.92 10.31 18.64
CA LYS A 362 -0.38 9.62 18.60
C LYS A 362 -1.37 10.30 17.65
N ALA A 363 -1.46 11.62 17.66
CA ALA A 363 -2.32 12.39 16.77
C ALA A 363 -1.90 12.19 15.28
N PHE A 364 -0.60 12.22 15.01
CA PHE A 364 -0.07 11.90 13.68
C PHE A 364 -0.37 10.44 13.28
N GLY A 365 -0.21 9.47 14.19
CA GLY A 365 -0.53 8.08 13.94
C GLY A 365 -1.99 7.87 13.52
N ILE A 366 -2.95 8.50 14.20
CA ILE A 366 -4.38 8.48 13.85
C ILE A 366 -4.60 9.08 12.46
N THR A 367 -4.02 10.26 12.20
CA THR A 367 -4.13 10.96 10.92
C THR A 367 -3.57 10.13 9.77
N PHE A 368 -2.41 9.51 9.98
CA PHE A 368 -1.80 8.64 8.97
C PHE A 368 -2.58 7.35 8.76
N SER A 369 -3.09 6.72 9.82
CA SER A 369 -3.94 5.53 9.69
C SER A 369 -5.17 5.81 8.84
N TRP A 370 -5.82 6.96 9.06
CA TRP A 370 -6.93 7.42 8.21
C TRP A 370 -6.46 7.67 6.76
N LEU A 371 -5.32 8.34 6.59
CA LEU A 371 -4.79 8.71 5.28
C LEU A 371 -4.43 7.49 4.44
N LEU A 372 -3.77 6.51 5.03
CA LEU A 372 -3.24 5.32 4.36
C LEU A 372 -4.29 4.20 4.22
N GLY A 373 -5.35 4.22 5.05
CA GLY A 373 -6.32 3.13 5.14
C GLY A 373 -5.75 1.86 5.76
N GLN A 374 -4.61 1.96 6.44
CA GLN A 374 -3.95 0.92 7.20
C GLN A 374 -3.50 1.48 8.55
N ASN A 375 -3.46 0.64 9.59
CA ASN A 375 -3.09 1.08 10.93
C ASN A 375 -1.58 1.35 11.02
N ILE A 376 -1.20 2.59 11.35
CA ILE A 376 0.17 3.01 11.66
C ILE A 376 0.12 3.88 12.91
N LYS A 377 0.83 3.46 13.96
CA LYS A 377 0.82 4.11 15.27
C LYS A 377 1.98 5.08 15.48
N ASP A 378 3.14 4.82 14.87
CA ASP A 378 4.35 5.63 15.04
C ASP A 378 4.98 5.93 13.68
N THR A 379 4.80 7.13 13.19
CA THR A 379 5.32 7.56 11.88
C THR A 379 6.76 8.04 11.94
N LEU A 380 7.27 8.33 13.15
CA LEU A 380 8.59 8.94 13.39
C LEU A 380 9.63 7.93 13.90
N CYS A 381 9.29 6.65 14.06
CA CYS A 381 10.27 5.62 14.34
C CYS A 381 11.17 5.43 13.11
N GLY A 382 12.49 5.57 13.27
CA GLY A 382 13.42 5.43 12.15
C GLY A 382 13.56 4.00 11.61
N THR A 383 13.23 2.99 12.43
CA THR A 383 13.38 1.59 12.02
C THR A 383 12.27 1.17 11.08
N LYS A 384 12.64 0.85 9.86
CA LYS A 384 11.75 0.36 8.81
C LYS A 384 12.41 -0.77 8.04
N VAL A 385 11.59 -1.74 7.63
CA VAL A 385 12.06 -2.89 6.85
C VAL A 385 11.13 -3.13 5.67
N LEU A 386 11.71 -3.33 4.49
CA LEU A 386 10.98 -3.61 3.26
C LEU A 386 11.84 -4.42 2.28
N PHE A 387 11.21 -5.06 1.32
CA PHE A 387 11.93 -5.73 0.24
C PHE A 387 12.57 -4.71 -0.71
N ARG A 388 13.78 -5.03 -1.20
CA ARG A 388 14.48 -4.18 -2.17
C ARG A 388 13.66 -3.94 -3.45
N ALA A 389 12.98 -4.97 -3.95
CA ALA A 389 12.12 -4.84 -5.12
C ALA A 389 10.98 -3.82 -4.90
N ASP A 390 10.39 -3.80 -3.69
CA ASP A 390 9.36 -2.83 -3.33
C ASP A 390 9.94 -1.43 -3.19
N TYR A 391 11.14 -1.31 -2.58
CA TYR A 391 11.85 -0.02 -2.53
C TYR A 391 12.16 0.53 -3.92
N GLU A 392 12.62 -0.30 -4.85
CA GLU A 392 12.89 0.11 -6.23
C GLU A 392 11.61 0.59 -6.93
N ALA A 393 10.47 -0.07 -6.68
CA ALA A 393 9.17 0.38 -7.19
C ALA A 393 8.75 1.72 -6.57
N ILE A 394 8.97 1.93 -5.26
CA ILE A 394 8.77 3.22 -4.58
C ILE A 394 9.67 4.30 -5.20
N ALA A 395 10.94 4.00 -5.40
CA ALA A 395 11.92 4.94 -5.95
C ALA A 395 11.56 5.40 -7.37
N ARG A 396 11.10 4.49 -8.23
CA ARG A 396 10.62 4.84 -9.59
C ARG A 396 9.40 5.77 -9.57
N ASN A 397 8.55 5.68 -8.55
CA ASN A 397 7.32 6.45 -8.42
C ASN A 397 7.44 7.67 -7.49
N ARG A 398 8.64 8.01 -7.02
CA ARG A 398 8.88 9.06 -6.03
C ARG A 398 8.31 10.42 -6.43
N GLY A 399 8.38 10.80 -7.69
CA GLY A 399 7.83 12.05 -8.20
C GLY A 399 6.34 12.25 -7.92
N TYR A 400 5.59 11.19 -7.58
CA TYR A 400 4.18 11.29 -7.22
C TYR A 400 3.95 12.10 -5.93
N PHE A 401 4.84 11.94 -4.92
CA PHE A 401 4.72 12.63 -3.63
C PHE A 401 5.67 13.83 -3.48
N GLY A 402 6.59 14.06 -4.43
CA GLY A 402 7.56 15.16 -4.40
C GLY A 402 8.80 14.84 -3.55
N GLU A 403 9.79 15.76 -3.58
CA GLU A 403 11.10 15.56 -2.96
C GLU A 403 11.32 16.35 -1.66
N PHE A 404 10.29 16.61 -0.88
CA PHE A 404 10.40 17.47 0.29
C PHE A 404 10.44 16.72 1.64
N ASP A 405 10.73 15.41 1.66
CA ASP A 405 10.89 14.62 2.89
C ASP A 405 12.36 14.62 3.36
N PRO A 406 12.73 15.44 4.36
CA PRO A 406 14.09 15.48 4.90
C PRO A 406 14.42 14.27 5.78
N PHE A 407 13.40 13.53 6.25
CA PHE A 407 13.58 12.37 7.13
C PHE A 407 13.70 11.07 6.37
N GLY A 408 13.14 10.99 5.15
CA GLY A 408 13.09 9.77 4.33
C GLY A 408 12.07 8.73 4.78
N ASP A 409 11.42 8.96 5.92
CA ASP A 409 10.45 8.03 6.51
C ASP A 409 9.11 8.06 5.79
N PHE A 410 8.67 9.25 5.41
CA PHE A 410 7.35 9.47 4.80
C PHE A 410 7.32 9.07 3.34
N ASP A 411 8.43 9.27 2.61
CA ASP A 411 8.64 8.77 1.25
C ASP A 411 8.39 7.25 1.18
N LEU A 412 8.94 6.52 2.14
CA LEU A 412 8.76 5.07 2.25
C LEU A 412 7.32 4.69 2.63
N ILE A 413 6.74 5.34 3.64
CA ILE A 413 5.37 5.05 4.12
C ILE A 413 4.34 5.34 3.03
N PHE A 414 4.40 6.52 2.39
CA PHE A 414 3.47 6.88 1.33
C PHE A 414 3.67 6.04 0.07
N GLY A 415 4.92 5.73 -0.27
CA GLY A 415 5.26 4.84 -1.38
C GLY A 415 4.71 3.44 -1.16
N ALA A 416 4.89 2.88 0.02
CA ALA A 416 4.34 1.57 0.41
C ALA A 416 2.81 1.55 0.31
N ALA A 417 2.14 2.58 0.84
CA ALA A 417 0.68 2.70 0.75
C ALA A 417 0.17 2.85 -0.70
N LYS A 418 0.89 3.60 -1.55
CA LYS A 418 0.57 3.78 -2.97
C LYS A 418 0.69 2.47 -3.76
N LEU A 419 1.67 1.63 -3.42
CA LEU A 419 1.87 0.31 -4.00
C LEU A 419 0.95 -0.76 -3.37
N ASN A 420 0.07 -0.37 -2.45
CA ASN A 420 -0.80 -1.28 -1.69
C ASN A 420 -0.01 -2.39 -0.97
N LEU A 421 1.17 -2.06 -0.42
CA LEU A 421 1.92 -3.00 0.39
C LEU A 421 1.21 -3.22 1.73
N ARG A 422 1.25 -4.46 2.22
CA ARG A 422 0.77 -4.78 3.57
C ARG A 422 1.75 -4.22 4.59
N MET A 423 1.32 -3.21 5.34
CA MET A 423 2.12 -2.56 6.37
C MET A 423 1.71 -3.06 7.75
N ILE A 424 2.67 -3.34 8.62
CA ILE A 424 2.43 -3.64 10.03
C ILE A 424 3.34 -2.83 10.93
N ASP A 425 2.83 -2.57 12.12
CA ASP A 425 3.55 -1.98 13.23
C ASP A 425 4.12 -3.07 14.14
N LEU A 426 5.43 -3.05 14.37
CA LEU A 426 6.10 -4.00 15.24
C LEU A 426 6.62 -3.26 16.50
N PRO A 427 6.11 -3.60 17.68
CA PRO A 427 6.53 -2.97 18.92
C PRO A 427 8.01 -3.21 19.23
N ILE A 428 8.70 -2.12 19.58
CA ILE A 428 10.10 -2.14 19.99
C ILE A 428 10.26 -1.55 21.39
N ARG A 429 11.28 -1.99 22.12
CA ARG A 429 11.70 -1.36 23.36
C ARG A 429 12.62 -0.19 23.03
N TYR A 430 12.16 1.01 23.29
CA TYR A 430 12.89 2.24 23.00
C TYR A 430 13.69 2.66 24.23
N ARG A 431 15.01 2.76 24.10
CA ARG A 431 15.94 3.12 25.18
C ARG A 431 16.36 4.58 25.09
N ALA A 432 16.81 5.12 26.19
CA ALA A 432 17.43 6.43 26.20
C ALA A 432 18.73 6.40 25.38
N ARG A 433 19.04 7.53 24.75
CA ARG A 433 20.28 7.72 24.01
C ARG A 433 21.47 7.76 24.96
N THR A 434 22.54 7.04 24.62
CA THR A 434 23.76 6.99 25.44
C THR A 434 24.84 7.95 24.96
N TYR A 435 24.81 8.39 23.68
CA TYR A 435 25.78 9.28 23.06
C TYR A 435 25.13 10.24 22.07
N GLY A 436 25.68 11.47 21.92
CA GLY A 436 25.21 12.46 20.96
C GLY A 436 23.96 13.24 21.40
N GLU A 437 23.57 14.22 20.59
CA GLU A 437 22.43 15.09 20.82
C GLU A 437 21.32 14.88 19.78
N THR A 438 20.07 15.20 20.15
CA THR A 438 18.94 15.13 19.20
C THR A 438 19.00 16.26 18.18
N ASN A 439 18.94 15.91 16.90
CA ASN A 439 18.91 16.87 15.78
C ASN A 439 17.48 17.38 15.47
N ILE A 440 16.47 17.03 16.25
CA ILE A 440 15.07 17.37 15.97
C ILE A 440 14.71 18.75 16.52
N ARG A 441 14.42 19.69 15.62
CA ARG A 441 13.85 21.01 15.98
C ARG A 441 12.33 20.92 15.99
N ARG A 442 11.71 20.91 17.18
CA ARG A 442 10.28 20.60 17.39
C ARG A 442 9.32 21.40 16.52
N TRP A 443 9.39 22.71 16.53
CA TRP A 443 8.43 23.57 15.84
C TRP A 443 8.57 23.56 14.31
N SER A 444 9.80 23.65 13.80
CA SER A 444 10.04 23.64 12.36
C SER A 444 9.72 22.28 11.72
N HIS A 445 10.06 21.18 12.39
CA HIS A 445 9.74 19.86 11.92
C HIS A 445 8.24 19.53 12.06
N GLY A 446 7.57 19.99 13.12
CA GLY A 446 6.11 19.82 13.27
C GLY A 446 5.33 20.51 12.14
N TRP A 447 5.71 21.73 11.76
CA TRP A 447 5.11 22.42 10.62
C TRP A 447 5.34 21.71 9.28
N LEU A 448 6.56 21.20 9.09
CA LEU A 448 6.90 20.41 7.90
C LEU A 448 6.03 19.15 7.80
N LEU A 449 5.90 18.42 8.90
CA LEU A 449 5.03 17.23 8.98
C LEU A 449 3.58 17.56 8.62
N LEU A 450 3.04 18.66 9.12
CA LEU A 450 1.68 19.11 8.78
C LEU A 450 1.53 19.38 7.28
N ARG A 451 2.52 20.07 6.67
CA ARG A 451 2.54 20.31 5.22
C ARG A 451 2.56 19.01 4.42
N MET A 452 3.33 18.01 4.88
CA MET A 452 3.40 16.69 4.24
C MET A 452 2.07 15.96 4.34
N VAL A 453 1.41 15.98 5.52
CA VAL A 453 0.07 15.41 5.71
C VAL A 453 -0.94 16.07 4.76
N MET A 454 -0.97 17.39 4.68
CA MET A 454 -1.89 18.11 3.77
C MET A 454 -1.64 17.75 2.30
N PHE A 455 -0.38 17.66 1.92
CA PHE A 455 -0.02 17.28 0.55
C PHE A 455 -0.44 15.84 0.24
N ALA A 456 -0.13 14.89 1.13
CA ALA A 456 -0.50 13.50 0.97
C ALA A 456 -2.03 13.30 0.98
N ALA A 457 -2.76 14.03 1.83
CA ALA A 457 -4.22 14.00 1.86
C ALA A 457 -4.83 14.40 0.50
N ARG A 458 -4.29 15.45 -0.15
CA ARG A 458 -4.73 15.85 -1.49
C ARG A 458 -4.48 14.77 -2.56
N ARG A 459 -3.43 13.97 -2.40
CA ARG A 459 -3.01 12.94 -3.34
C ARG A 459 -3.62 11.56 -3.08
N MET A 460 -4.10 11.29 -1.86
CA MET A 460 -4.58 9.97 -1.45
C MET A 460 -6.07 9.95 -1.09
N LYS A 461 -6.57 10.99 -0.42
CA LYS A 461 -7.97 11.05 0.05
C LYS A 461 -8.83 11.99 -0.79
N PHE A 462 -8.34 13.18 -1.09
CA PHE A 462 -9.07 14.20 -1.85
C PHE A 462 -8.73 14.13 -3.35
N LEU A 463 -8.83 12.92 -3.93
CA LEU A 463 -8.58 12.68 -5.34
C LEU A 463 -9.54 13.48 -6.24
N LYS A 464 -9.05 13.87 -7.44
CA LYS A 464 -9.87 14.56 -8.44
C LYS A 464 -10.74 13.58 -9.22
#